data_dd57aa1b021d65d3fade4c2f6f0910e8
#
_entry.id   dd57aa1b021d65d3fade4c2f6f0910e8
#
_cell.length_a   1.000
_cell.length_b   1.000
_cell.length_c   1.000
_cell.angle_alpha   90.00
_cell.angle_beta   90.00
_cell.angle_gamma   90.00
#
_symmetry.space_group_name_H-M   'P 1'
#
loop_
_entity.id
_entity.type
_entity.pdbx_description
1 polymer ?
#
loop_
_entity_poly.entity_id
_entity_poly.type
_entity_poly.pdbx_seq_one_letter_code
_entity_poly.pdbx_strand_id
1 'polypeptide(L)'
;MKHLLLTTIAAVVLVGCGPSVDIWKSADEGNIEAVKQNLATGADVNDRTDFYSETPLHFAAENGQKEVAQILIDKSADVNAKAKWDRTPLHGAAKTGRSEIVKLLIETGADLNPKDFENKTPLDEAIKYKHPEVADLLRKHGGKTGEELKAEGK
;
A
#
# COMPACT_ATOMS: atom_id res chain seq x y z
N MET A 1 -36.57 9.85 50.05
CA MET A 1 -36.79 10.06 48.62
C MET A 1 -35.43 10.44 48.02
N LYS A 2 -34.79 9.49 47.35
CA LYS A 2 -33.47 9.68 46.81
C LYS A 2 -33.59 9.82 45.30
N HIS A 3 -33.38 11.04 44.80
CA HIS A 3 -33.29 11.28 43.37
C HIS A 3 -31.98 10.74 42.83
N LEU A 4 -32.08 9.68 42.06
CA LEU A 4 -30.96 9.20 41.22
C LEU A 4 -30.85 10.13 40.00
N LEU A 5 -29.86 10.99 40.01
CA LEU A 5 -29.46 11.74 38.83
C LEU A 5 -28.68 10.77 37.93
N LEU A 6 -29.36 10.27 36.89
CA LEU A 6 -28.69 9.64 35.76
C LEU A 6 -28.02 10.76 34.97
N THR A 7 -26.73 10.94 35.20
CA THR A 7 -25.89 11.71 34.28
C THR A 7 -25.61 10.85 33.06
N THR A 8 -26.45 10.98 32.05
CA THR A 8 -26.10 10.55 30.70
C THR A 8 -24.93 11.41 30.23
N ILE A 9 -23.74 10.84 30.30
CA ILE A 9 -22.59 11.41 29.61
C ILE A 9 -22.89 11.19 28.13
N ALA A 10 -23.52 12.18 27.50
CA ALA A 10 -23.51 12.30 26.08
C ALA A 10 -22.04 12.53 25.68
N ALA A 11 -21.40 11.47 25.22
CA ALA A 11 -20.15 11.59 24.52
C ALA A 11 -20.46 12.44 23.27
N VAL A 12 -20.28 13.73 23.38
CA VAL A 12 -20.17 14.62 22.24
C VAL A 12 -18.91 14.17 21.53
N VAL A 13 -19.10 13.30 20.55
CA VAL A 13 -18.09 13.10 19.51
C VAL A 13 -17.97 14.47 18.85
N LEU A 14 -17.05 15.28 19.36
CA LEU A 14 -16.50 16.39 18.62
C LEU A 14 -15.88 15.77 17.35
N VAL A 15 -16.69 15.71 16.30
CA VAL A 15 -16.16 15.62 14.94
C VAL A 15 -15.37 16.91 14.78
N GLY A 16 -14.15 16.87 15.31
CA GLY A 16 -13.17 17.90 15.06
C GLY A 16 -12.92 17.89 13.57
N CYS A 17 -13.39 18.95 12.91
CA CYS A 17 -12.91 19.33 11.59
C CYS A 17 -11.46 19.78 11.77
N GLY A 18 -10.59 18.82 12.15
CA GLY A 18 -9.16 18.96 11.95
C GLY A 18 -8.91 18.86 10.45
N PRO A 19 -7.83 19.47 9.94
CA PRO A 19 -7.48 19.30 8.54
C PRO A 19 -7.50 17.79 8.25
N SER A 20 -8.28 17.38 7.24
CA SER A 20 -8.25 16.02 6.75
C SER A 20 -6.79 15.73 6.38
N VAL A 21 -6.11 14.99 7.24
CA VAL A 21 -4.76 14.54 6.91
C VAL A 21 -4.99 13.54 5.78
N ASP A 22 -4.47 13.87 4.61
CA ASP A 22 -4.66 13.04 3.43
C ASP A 22 -4.27 11.60 3.74
N ILE A 23 -5.09 10.66 3.31
CA ILE A 23 -4.87 9.23 3.56
C ILE A 23 -3.51 8.78 3.02
N TRP A 24 -3.04 9.35 1.90
CA TRP A 24 -1.72 9.07 1.34
C TRP A 24 -0.60 9.48 2.30
N LYS A 25 -0.68 10.69 2.88
CA LYS A 25 0.30 11.18 3.85
C LYS A 25 0.31 10.31 5.10
N SER A 26 -0.86 9.93 5.60
CA SER A 26 -0.97 9.03 6.74
C SER A 26 -0.36 7.66 6.45
N ALA A 27 -0.51 7.15 5.22
CA ALA A 27 0.07 5.89 4.78
C ALA A 27 1.60 5.99 4.60
N ASP A 28 2.10 7.10 4.08
CA ASP A 28 3.52 7.41 3.93
C ASP A 28 4.23 7.43 5.30
N GLU A 29 3.64 8.13 6.25
CA GLU A 29 4.17 8.28 7.61
C GLU A 29 4.00 7.03 8.50
N GLY A 30 3.20 6.05 8.05
CA GLY A 30 2.87 4.87 8.85
C GLY A 30 1.94 5.17 10.03
N ASN A 31 1.17 6.26 9.94
CA ASN A 31 0.27 6.69 11.02
C ASN A 31 -1.03 5.87 10.98
N ILE A 32 -1.01 4.74 11.69
CA ILE A 32 -2.11 3.77 11.76
C ILE A 32 -3.44 4.42 12.18
N GLU A 33 -3.41 5.25 13.23
CA GLU A 33 -4.62 5.86 13.76
C GLU A 33 -5.22 6.88 12.78
N ALA A 34 -4.38 7.67 12.10
CA ALA A 34 -4.83 8.59 11.08
C ALA A 34 -5.41 7.85 9.86
N VAL A 35 -4.79 6.75 9.42
CA VAL A 35 -5.33 5.91 8.33
C VAL A 35 -6.70 5.37 8.70
N LYS A 36 -6.86 4.79 9.90
CA LYS A 36 -8.15 4.28 10.39
C LYS A 36 -9.21 5.38 10.47
N GLN A 37 -8.83 6.56 10.95
CA GLN A 37 -9.74 7.70 11.04
C GLN A 37 -10.17 8.20 9.66
N ASN A 38 -9.23 8.35 8.71
CA ASN A 38 -9.55 8.73 7.33
C ASN A 38 -10.54 7.75 6.69
N LEU A 39 -10.30 6.44 6.82
CA LEU A 39 -11.19 5.42 6.31
C LEU A 39 -12.57 5.43 7.01
N ALA A 40 -12.61 5.67 8.32
CA ALA A 40 -13.87 5.77 9.08
C ALA A 40 -14.70 7.01 8.70
N THR A 41 -14.05 8.08 8.25
CA THR A 41 -14.71 9.31 7.79
C THR A 41 -15.07 9.28 6.30
N GLY A 42 -14.83 8.16 5.61
CA GLY A 42 -15.26 7.93 4.24
C GLY A 42 -14.21 8.24 3.18
N ALA A 43 -12.93 8.33 3.55
CA ALA A 43 -11.87 8.42 2.55
C ALA A 43 -11.86 7.16 1.66
N ASP A 44 -11.67 7.35 0.37
CA ASP A 44 -11.51 6.23 -0.56
C ASP A 44 -10.14 5.57 -0.32
N VAL A 45 -10.15 4.27 -0.04
CA VAL A 45 -8.93 3.48 0.16
C VAL A 45 -8.05 3.42 -1.09
N ASN A 46 -8.65 3.63 -2.26
CA ASN A 46 -7.99 3.64 -3.57
C ASN A 46 -7.84 5.06 -4.16
N ASP A 47 -8.02 6.09 -3.33
CA ASP A 47 -7.85 7.47 -3.76
C ASP A 47 -6.45 7.70 -4.36
N ARG A 48 -6.36 8.60 -5.34
CA ARG A 48 -5.15 8.76 -6.14
C ARG A 48 -4.61 10.17 -6.06
N THR A 49 -3.29 10.29 -5.88
CA THR A 49 -2.64 11.60 -5.97
C THR A 49 -2.75 12.18 -7.38
N ASP A 50 -2.90 13.50 -7.48
CA ASP A 50 -3.11 14.22 -8.75
C ASP A 50 -1.97 14.03 -9.75
N PHE A 51 -0.73 13.97 -9.28
CA PHE A 51 0.45 14.04 -10.16
C PHE A 51 0.99 12.67 -10.57
N TYR A 52 1.03 11.73 -9.63
CA TYR A 52 1.60 10.39 -9.84
C TYR A 52 0.55 9.28 -9.86
N SER A 53 -0.71 9.60 -9.59
CA SER A 53 -1.82 8.64 -9.51
C SER A 53 -1.52 7.48 -8.53
N GLU A 54 -0.74 7.76 -7.50
CA GLU A 54 -0.39 6.79 -6.47
C GLU A 54 -1.53 6.65 -5.46
N THR A 55 -1.79 5.42 -5.05
CA THR A 55 -2.76 5.11 -4.00
C THR A 55 -2.07 5.07 -2.62
N PRO A 56 -2.82 5.11 -1.50
CA PRO A 56 -2.24 4.94 -0.17
C PRO A 56 -1.38 3.67 -0.03
N LEU A 57 -1.76 2.60 -0.74
CA LEU A 57 -0.99 1.35 -0.72
C LEU A 57 0.38 1.48 -1.41
N HIS A 58 0.54 2.34 -2.41
CA HIS A 58 1.86 2.62 -2.99
C HIS A 58 2.80 3.23 -1.95
N PHE A 59 2.33 4.23 -1.21
CA PHE A 59 3.11 4.89 -0.15
C PHE A 59 3.47 3.92 0.98
N ALA A 60 2.48 3.16 1.48
CA ALA A 60 2.74 2.16 2.51
C ALA A 60 3.75 1.10 2.04
N ALA A 61 3.67 0.68 0.78
CA ALA A 61 4.55 -0.33 0.22
C ALA A 61 6.00 0.18 0.06
N GLU A 62 6.18 1.36 -0.50
CA GLU A 62 7.52 1.93 -0.71
C GLU A 62 8.23 2.24 0.62
N ASN A 63 7.48 2.66 1.64
CA ASN A 63 8.03 3.01 2.96
C ASN A 63 8.09 1.85 3.97
N GLY A 64 7.58 0.68 3.60
CA GLY A 64 7.65 -0.51 4.48
C GLY A 64 6.65 -0.49 5.64
N GLN A 65 5.55 0.25 5.50
CA GLN A 65 4.52 0.42 6.53
C GLN A 65 3.57 -0.79 6.54
N LYS A 66 4.04 -1.91 7.07
CA LYS A 66 3.36 -3.21 6.97
C LYS A 66 1.95 -3.20 7.56
N GLU A 67 1.79 -2.66 8.75
CA GLU A 67 0.49 -2.61 9.44
C GLU A 67 -0.50 -1.72 8.69
N VAL A 68 -0.04 -0.61 8.14
CA VAL A 68 -0.86 0.27 7.30
C VAL A 68 -1.24 -0.45 6.00
N ALA A 69 -0.28 -1.10 5.34
CA ALA A 69 -0.57 -1.87 4.12
C ALA A 69 -1.62 -2.97 4.38
N GLN A 70 -1.51 -3.68 5.51
CA GLN A 70 -2.51 -4.69 5.90
C GLN A 70 -3.90 -4.06 6.09
N ILE A 71 -4.00 -2.95 6.81
CA ILE A 71 -5.27 -2.24 7.03
C ILE A 71 -5.90 -1.80 5.70
N LEU A 72 -5.09 -1.24 4.78
CA LEU A 72 -5.58 -0.81 3.47
C LEU A 72 -6.10 -2.00 2.66
N ILE A 73 -5.38 -3.12 2.65
CA ILE A 73 -5.78 -4.36 1.95
C ILE A 73 -7.06 -4.94 2.55
N ASP A 74 -7.18 -4.99 3.88
CA ASP A 74 -8.40 -5.43 4.58
C ASP A 74 -9.61 -4.55 4.25
N LYS A 75 -9.37 -3.31 3.84
CA LYS A 75 -10.37 -2.34 3.36
C LYS A 75 -10.51 -2.32 1.84
N SER A 76 -10.06 -3.38 1.18
CA SER A 76 -10.18 -3.59 -0.28
C SER A 76 -9.34 -2.64 -1.12
N ALA A 77 -8.15 -2.25 -0.64
CA ALA A 77 -7.18 -1.61 -1.50
C ALA A 77 -6.80 -2.52 -2.68
N ASP A 78 -6.73 -1.95 -3.86
CA ASP A 78 -6.30 -2.67 -5.06
C ASP A 78 -4.78 -2.93 -4.99
N VAL A 79 -4.42 -4.18 -4.73
CA VAL A 79 -3.01 -4.61 -4.61
C VAL A 79 -2.25 -4.51 -5.93
N ASN A 80 -2.97 -4.43 -7.06
CA ASN A 80 -2.43 -4.32 -8.40
C ASN A 80 -2.64 -2.92 -9.02
N ALA A 81 -3.01 -1.94 -8.19
CA ALA A 81 -3.22 -0.58 -8.67
C ALA A 81 -1.99 -0.08 -9.43
N LYS A 82 -2.24 0.51 -10.60
CA LYS A 82 -1.19 1.11 -11.42
C LYS A 82 -1.13 2.61 -11.19
N ALA A 83 0.00 3.10 -10.76
CA ALA A 83 0.34 4.51 -10.69
C ALA A 83 0.92 4.99 -12.04
N LYS A 84 1.40 6.24 -12.07
CA LYS A 84 2.12 6.76 -13.24
C LYS A 84 3.26 5.82 -13.65
N TRP A 85 3.47 5.70 -14.96
CA TRP A 85 4.43 4.76 -15.57
C TRP A 85 4.13 3.28 -15.31
N ASP A 86 2.85 2.94 -15.11
CA ASP A 86 2.37 1.57 -14.84
C ASP A 86 2.98 0.88 -13.61
N ARG A 87 3.53 1.65 -12.68
CA ARG A 87 4.13 1.11 -11.46
C ARG A 87 3.06 0.64 -10.49
N THR A 88 3.29 -0.52 -9.88
CA THR A 88 2.41 -1.09 -8.84
C THR A 88 3.05 -0.96 -7.46
N PRO A 89 2.29 -1.15 -6.36
CA PRO A 89 2.86 -1.20 -5.01
C PRO A 89 4.03 -2.18 -4.88
N LEU A 90 3.96 -3.31 -5.60
CA LEU A 90 5.02 -4.32 -5.59
C LEU A 90 6.33 -3.81 -6.21
N HIS A 91 6.27 -2.96 -7.24
CA HIS A 91 7.47 -2.30 -7.77
C HIS A 91 8.13 -1.40 -6.71
N GLY A 92 7.34 -0.61 -5.99
CA GLY A 92 7.84 0.26 -4.92
C GLY A 92 8.51 -0.53 -3.79
N ALA A 93 7.84 -1.57 -3.30
CA ALA A 93 8.37 -2.44 -2.26
C ALA A 93 9.66 -3.17 -2.69
N ALA A 94 9.72 -3.63 -3.94
CA ALA A 94 10.89 -4.31 -4.50
C ALA A 94 12.09 -3.36 -4.67
N LYS A 95 11.83 -2.15 -5.16
CA LYS A 95 12.84 -1.08 -5.31
C LYS A 95 13.49 -0.69 -3.99
N THR A 96 12.71 -0.66 -2.91
CA THR A 96 13.18 -0.23 -1.59
C THR A 96 13.53 -1.39 -0.63
N GLY A 97 13.44 -2.64 -1.12
CA GLY A 97 13.86 -3.83 -0.38
C GLY A 97 12.95 -4.20 0.79
N ARG A 98 11.65 -3.91 0.71
CA ARG A 98 10.69 -4.15 1.80
C ARG A 98 10.18 -5.59 1.80
N SER A 99 11.01 -6.53 2.23
CA SER A 99 10.72 -7.97 2.15
C SER A 99 9.40 -8.38 2.82
N GLU A 100 9.05 -7.78 3.96
CA GLU A 100 7.78 -8.07 4.65
C GLU A 100 6.55 -7.57 3.89
N ILE A 101 6.67 -6.43 3.20
CA ILE A 101 5.61 -5.93 2.31
C ILE A 101 5.48 -6.82 1.07
N VAL A 102 6.61 -7.22 0.49
CA VAL A 102 6.61 -8.13 -0.66
C VAL A 102 5.92 -9.45 -0.31
N LYS A 103 6.19 -10.03 0.86
CA LYS A 103 5.47 -11.21 1.37
C LYS A 103 3.97 -10.96 1.47
N LEU A 104 3.58 -9.87 2.11
CA LEU A 104 2.17 -9.49 2.26
C LEU A 104 1.46 -9.34 0.91
N LEU A 105 2.08 -8.64 -0.05
CA LEU A 105 1.50 -8.45 -1.38
C LEU A 105 1.37 -9.77 -2.15
N ILE A 106 2.36 -10.68 -2.05
CA ILE A 106 2.28 -12.02 -2.64
C ILE A 106 1.10 -12.81 -2.03
N GLU A 107 0.99 -12.84 -0.71
CA GLU A 107 -0.05 -13.56 0.02
C GLU A 107 -1.46 -13.04 -0.30
N THR A 108 -1.58 -11.76 -0.66
CA THR A 108 -2.84 -11.10 -0.99
C THR A 108 -3.14 -11.06 -2.50
N GLY A 109 -2.34 -11.75 -3.32
CA GLY A 109 -2.62 -11.98 -4.74
C GLY A 109 -2.10 -10.89 -5.68
N ALA A 110 -1.04 -10.19 -5.31
CA ALA A 110 -0.37 -9.28 -6.24
C ALA A 110 0.17 -10.02 -7.46
N ASP A 111 -0.01 -9.43 -8.64
CA ASP A 111 0.70 -9.87 -9.84
C ASP A 111 2.20 -9.67 -9.63
N LEU A 112 2.99 -10.74 -9.86
CA LEU A 112 4.44 -10.72 -9.66
C LEU A 112 5.21 -10.20 -10.87
N ASN A 113 4.54 -10.14 -12.03
CA ASN A 113 5.16 -9.86 -13.31
C ASN A 113 4.54 -8.64 -14.03
N PRO A 114 4.00 -7.63 -13.32
CA PRO A 114 3.55 -6.43 -14.00
C PRO A 114 4.76 -5.75 -14.63
N LYS A 115 4.55 -5.17 -15.80
CA LYS A 115 5.57 -4.38 -16.50
C LYS A 115 5.27 -2.90 -16.33
N ASP A 116 6.27 -2.14 -15.95
CA ASP A 116 6.22 -0.68 -16.04
C ASP A 116 6.43 -0.20 -17.49
N PHE A 117 6.41 1.10 -17.72
CA PHE A 117 6.59 1.68 -19.04
C PHE A 117 7.97 1.40 -19.69
N GLU A 118 8.96 1.02 -18.90
CA GLU A 118 10.30 0.57 -19.38
C GLU A 118 10.36 -0.95 -19.57
N ASN A 119 9.24 -1.67 -19.45
CA ASN A 119 9.15 -3.12 -19.41
C ASN A 119 9.94 -3.77 -18.26
N LYS A 120 10.13 -3.05 -17.16
CA LYS A 120 10.73 -3.57 -15.94
C LYS A 120 9.66 -4.17 -15.03
N THR A 121 10.02 -5.28 -14.40
CA THR A 121 9.18 -5.96 -13.40
C THR A 121 9.67 -5.64 -11.98
N PRO A 122 8.90 -5.96 -10.93
CA PRO A 122 9.37 -5.86 -9.56
C PRO A 122 10.70 -6.59 -9.31
N LEU A 123 10.92 -7.73 -9.99
CA LEU A 123 12.19 -8.45 -9.89
C LEU A 123 13.36 -7.66 -10.49
N ASP A 124 13.17 -6.99 -11.62
CA ASP A 124 14.19 -6.11 -12.20
C ASP A 124 14.56 -4.98 -11.23
N GLU A 125 13.56 -4.39 -10.55
CA GLU A 125 13.79 -3.37 -9.54
C GLU A 125 14.61 -3.90 -8.35
N ALA A 126 14.25 -5.08 -7.81
CA ALA A 126 14.99 -5.69 -6.72
C ALA A 126 16.45 -5.99 -7.09
N ILE A 127 16.72 -6.47 -8.30
CA ILE A 127 18.07 -6.74 -8.81
C ILE A 127 18.85 -5.43 -8.99
N LYS A 128 18.24 -4.43 -9.65
CA LYS A 128 18.85 -3.12 -9.92
C LYS A 128 19.28 -2.41 -8.64
N TYR A 129 18.42 -2.44 -7.62
CA TYR A 129 18.69 -1.77 -6.35
C TYR A 129 19.38 -2.67 -5.30
N LYS A 130 19.82 -3.86 -5.70
CA LYS A 130 20.62 -4.78 -4.88
C LYS A 130 19.92 -5.26 -3.61
N HIS A 131 18.67 -5.69 -3.75
CA HIS A 131 17.87 -6.32 -2.70
C HIS A 131 17.76 -7.84 -2.92
N PRO A 132 18.82 -8.64 -2.64
CA PRO A 132 18.85 -10.07 -2.95
C PRO A 132 17.73 -10.87 -2.26
N GLU A 133 17.43 -10.54 -1.00
CA GLU A 133 16.34 -11.22 -0.27
C GLU A 133 14.99 -11.07 -0.98
N VAL A 134 14.68 -9.87 -1.46
CA VAL A 134 13.45 -9.59 -2.23
C VAL A 134 13.49 -10.29 -3.59
N ALA A 135 14.62 -10.26 -4.27
CA ALA A 135 14.79 -10.93 -5.57
C ALA A 135 14.58 -12.44 -5.44
N ASP A 136 15.16 -13.07 -4.42
CA ASP A 136 14.98 -14.51 -4.14
C ASP A 136 13.53 -14.84 -3.78
N LEU A 137 12.89 -13.99 -2.97
CA LEU A 137 11.50 -14.13 -2.61
C LEU A 137 10.59 -14.07 -3.85
N LEU A 138 10.77 -13.08 -4.71
CA LEU A 138 10.01 -12.96 -5.95
C LEU A 138 10.24 -14.17 -6.87
N ARG A 139 11.48 -14.60 -7.09
CA ARG A 139 11.80 -15.77 -7.91
C ARG A 139 11.14 -17.03 -7.38
N LYS A 140 11.19 -17.27 -6.08
CA LYS A 140 10.57 -18.42 -5.43
C LYS A 140 9.07 -18.52 -5.72
N HIS A 141 8.40 -17.39 -5.88
CA HIS A 141 6.97 -17.32 -6.16
C HIS A 141 6.62 -17.14 -7.64
N GLY A 142 7.59 -17.21 -8.56
CA GLY A 142 7.35 -17.13 -10.00
C GLY A 142 7.56 -15.75 -10.62
N GLY A 143 8.19 -14.85 -9.89
CA GLY A 143 8.64 -13.55 -10.43
C GLY A 143 9.71 -13.73 -11.51
N LYS A 144 9.57 -12.99 -12.60
CA LYS A 144 10.47 -13.00 -13.76
C LYS A 144 10.95 -11.60 -14.08
N THR A 145 12.08 -11.48 -14.73
CA THR A 145 12.54 -10.21 -15.30
C THR A 145 11.77 -9.87 -16.57
N GLY A 146 11.79 -8.60 -16.98
CA GLY A 146 11.18 -8.18 -18.23
C GLY A 146 11.82 -8.87 -19.44
N GLU A 147 13.12 -9.19 -19.39
CA GLU A 147 13.81 -9.92 -20.44
C GLU A 147 13.37 -11.39 -20.51
N GLU A 148 13.22 -12.06 -19.37
CA GLU A 148 12.69 -13.43 -19.30
C GLU A 148 11.26 -13.50 -19.87
N LEU A 149 10.40 -12.55 -19.53
CA LEU A 149 9.04 -12.49 -20.05
C LEU A 149 9.02 -12.23 -21.56
N LYS A 150 9.91 -11.36 -22.07
CA LYS A 150 10.05 -11.10 -23.50
C LYS A 150 10.48 -12.36 -24.27
N ALA A 151 11.40 -13.14 -23.70
CA ALA A 151 11.86 -14.39 -24.29
C ALA A 151 10.76 -15.45 -24.37
N GLU A 152 9.77 -15.39 -23.47
CA GLU A 152 8.58 -16.26 -23.45
C GLU A 152 7.45 -15.79 -24.38
N GLY A 153 7.62 -14.66 -25.07
CA GLY A 153 6.61 -14.09 -25.97
C GLY A 153 5.46 -13.37 -25.27
N LYS A 154 5.72 -12.88 -24.07
CA LYS A 154 4.74 -12.17 -23.23
C LYS A 154 5.06 -10.68 -23.05
#